data_a6d91db4d29947c1d1061252936503fe
#
_entry.id   a6d91db4d29947c1d1061252936503fe
#
_cell.length_a   1.000
_cell.length_b   1.000
_cell.length_c   1.000
_cell.angle_alpha   90.00
_cell.angle_beta   90.00
_cell.angle_gamma   90.00
#
_symmetry.space_group_name_H-M   'P 1'
#
loop_
_entity.id
_entity.type
_entity.pdbx_description
1 polymer ?
#
loop_
_entity_poly.entity_id
_entity_poly.type
_entity_poly.pdbx_seq_one_letter_code
_entity_poly.pdbx_strand_id
1 'polypeptide(L)'
;MKYIVLLRGINISGKNKISMSELKNELIKNYQNVRTYLNSGNIILDSDKDREYIMNDIYNMIKERFNLDIPVFVITSIELKNILENSPKWWGTSNKETYDNLIFIIPPTKYEEVYNTIGEPKENIDQIMEYNNSIFWTFDLKNYRKSTWWVKTASTSIKDEITIRTANTMKKILELCNK
;
A
#
# COMPACT_ATOMS: atom_id res chain seq x y z
N MET A 1 -3.71 -0.37 -19.96
CA MET A 1 -3.63 -1.32 -18.81
C MET A 1 -4.16 -0.64 -17.58
N LYS A 2 -4.77 -1.37 -16.63
CA LYS A 2 -5.29 -0.79 -15.37
C LYS A 2 -4.25 -0.91 -14.26
N TYR A 3 -3.94 0.22 -13.64
CA TYR A 3 -2.97 0.33 -12.55
C TYR A 3 -3.62 0.79 -11.25
N ILE A 4 -3.02 0.37 -10.16
CA ILE A 4 -3.29 0.84 -8.81
C ILE A 4 -2.03 1.57 -8.33
N VAL A 5 -2.20 2.82 -7.90
CA VAL A 5 -1.14 3.64 -7.32
C VAL A 5 -1.44 3.84 -5.84
N LEU A 6 -0.45 3.55 -5.02
CA LEU A 6 -0.55 3.69 -3.56
C LEU A 6 0.47 4.72 -3.08
N LEU A 7 -0.02 5.81 -2.52
CA LEU A 7 0.82 6.85 -1.93
C LEU A 7 1.17 6.49 -0.48
N ARG A 8 2.41 6.75 -0.09
CA ARG A 8 2.87 6.48 1.27
C ARG A 8 2.71 7.70 2.16
N GLY A 9 2.12 7.50 3.34
CA GLY A 9 2.19 8.47 4.44
C GLY A 9 1.47 9.79 4.24
N ILE A 10 0.45 9.84 3.37
CA ILE A 10 -0.39 11.05 3.21
C ILE A 10 -1.56 11.05 4.18
N ASN A 11 -2.02 12.25 4.52
CA ASN A 11 -3.22 12.50 5.34
C ASN A 11 -3.23 11.78 6.71
N ILE A 12 -2.04 11.48 7.26
CA ILE A 12 -1.91 10.82 8.56
C ILE A 12 -1.60 11.86 9.62
N SER A 13 -2.41 11.92 10.68
CA SER A 13 -2.22 12.82 11.83
C SER A 13 -1.94 14.27 11.44
N GLY A 14 -2.59 14.76 10.37
CA GLY A 14 -2.45 16.11 9.87
C GLY A 14 -1.19 16.41 9.06
N LYS A 15 -0.33 15.41 8.84
CA LYS A 15 0.87 15.54 8.00
C LYS A 15 0.58 15.15 6.55
N ASN A 16 1.41 15.69 5.63
CA ASN A 16 1.36 15.40 4.18
C ASN A 16 -0.08 15.48 3.63
N LYS A 17 -0.73 16.60 3.89
CA LYS A 17 -2.12 16.80 3.47
C LYS A 17 -2.22 16.93 1.95
N ILE A 18 -3.01 16.05 1.34
CA ILE A 18 -3.39 16.10 -0.07
C ILE A 18 -4.92 15.99 -0.17
N SER A 19 -5.54 16.93 -0.83
CA SER A 19 -6.95 16.83 -1.21
C SER A 19 -7.08 15.76 -2.29
N MET A 20 -7.87 14.71 -2.05
CA MET A 20 -8.07 13.63 -3.03
C MET A 20 -8.80 14.12 -4.28
N SER A 21 -9.61 15.17 -4.19
CA SER A 21 -10.24 15.82 -5.35
C SER A 21 -9.22 16.59 -6.19
N GLU A 22 -8.34 17.36 -5.57
CA GLU A 22 -7.27 18.07 -6.29
C GLU A 22 -6.30 17.09 -6.93
N LEU A 23 -5.88 16.05 -6.21
CA LEU A 23 -5.05 14.98 -6.74
C LEU A 23 -5.69 14.33 -7.98
N LYS A 24 -6.98 14.00 -7.90
CA LYS A 24 -7.71 13.46 -9.04
C LYS A 24 -7.73 14.43 -10.22
N ASN A 25 -7.95 15.73 -9.97
CA ASN A 25 -7.98 16.75 -11.02
C ASN A 25 -6.62 16.91 -11.73
N GLU A 26 -5.51 16.75 -11.02
CA GLU A 26 -4.19 16.72 -11.66
C GLU A 26 -3.99 15.45 -12.50
N LEU A 27 -4.36 14.28 -11.96
CA LEU A 27 -4.15 12.99 -12.63
C LEU A 27 -4.98 12.83 -13.91
N ILE A 28 -6.21 13.34 -13.97
CA ILE A 28 -7.05 13.22 -15.18
C ILE A 28 -6.50 13.98 -16.39
N LYS A 29 -5.51 14.85 -16.21
CA LYS A 29 -4.83 15.54 -17.32
C LYS A 29 -3.98 14.58 -18.15
N ASN A 30 -3.43 13.52 -17.53
CA ASN A 30 -2.49 12.60 -18.15
C ASN A 30 -2.99 11.15 -18.20
N TYR A 31 -3.99 10.79 -17.38
CA TYR A 31 -4.47 9.42 -17.22
C TYR A 31 -5.96 9.28 -17.44
N GLN A 32 -6.38 8.08 -17.88
CA GLN A 32 -7.79 7.77 -18.13
C GLN A 32 -8.41 7.04 -16.95
N ASN A 33 -9.75 7.14 -16.82
CA ASN A 33 -10.56 6.41 -15.83
C ASN A 33 -10.08 6.56 -14.39
N VAL A 34 -9.52 7.73 -14.04
CA VAL A 34 -8.96 7.99 -12.71
C VAL A 34 -10.04 7.96 -11.63
N ARG A 35 -9.83 7.12 -10.64
CA ARG A 35 -10.64 7.01 -9.43
C ARG A 35 -9.75 7.07 -8.19
N THR A 36 -10.23 7.72 -7.15
CA THR A 36 -9.59 7.71 -5.83
C THR A 36 -10.49 6.97 -4.84
N TYR A 37 -9.88 6.30 -3.87
CA TYR A 37 -10.59 5.56 -2.83
C TYR A 37 -9.98 5.82 -1.47
N LEU A 38 -10.77 6.29 -0.51
CA LEU A 38 -10.35 6.77 0.81
C LEU A 38 -9.31 7.90 0.74
N ASN A 39 -8.97 8.45 1.90
CA ASN A 39 -8.00 9.55 2.01
C ASN A 39 -6.53 9.09 2.14
N SER A 40 -6.28 7.79 2.12
CA SER A 40 -4.94 7.22 2.29
C SER A 40 -4.12 7.08 1.00
N GLY A 41 -4.56 7.75 -0.09
CA GLY A 41 -3.81 7.77 -1.34
C GLY A 41 -3.89 6.49 -2.14
N ASN A 42 -5.10 5.98 -2.33
CA ASN A 42 -5.36 4.87 -3.23
C ASN A 42 -5.96 5.42 -4.52
N ILE A 43 -5.30 5.15 -5.65
CA ILE A 43 -5.67 5.63 -6.97
C ILE A 43 -5.79 4.43 -7.90
N ILE A 44 -6.81 4.42 -8.73
CA ILE A 44 -6.99 3.49 -9.84
C ILE A 44 -6.97 4.33 -11.10
N LEU A 45 -6.23 3.93 -12.11
CA LEU A 45 -6.14 4.62 -13.39
C LEU A 45 -5.85 3.65 -14.55
N ASP A 46 -6.14 4.09 -15.76
CA ASP A 46 -5.76 3.39 -16.96
C ASP A 46 -4.65 4.16 -17.68
N SER A 47 -3.64 3.43 -18.18
CA SER A 47 -2.51 3.99 -18.93
C SER A 47 -1.94 2.97 -19.91
N ASP A 48 -1.34 3.47 -20.99
CA ASP A 48 -0.52 2.72 -21.95
C ASP A 48 0.97 2.74 -21.58
N LYS A 49 1.35 3.58 -20.61
CA LYS A 49 2.72 3.71 -20.11
C LYS A 49 3.06 2.55 -19.16
N ASP A 50 4.35 2.31 -19.01
CA ASP A 50 4.85 1.32 -18.06
C ASP A 50 4.78 1.81 -16.60
N ARG A 51 5.04 0.91 -15.68
CA ARG A 51 5.00 1.16 -14.24
C ARG A 51 6.00 2.22 -13.79
N GLU A 52 7.22 2.18 -14.32
CA GLU A 52 8.29 3.08 -13.91
C GLU A 52 7.98 4.51 -14.34
N TYR A 53 7.48 4.68 -15.55
CA TYR A 53 7.00 5.98 -16.02
C TYR A 53 5.89 6.53 -15.11
N ILE A 54 4.85 5.73 -14.84
CA ILE A 54 3.72 6.17 -14.00
C ILE A 54 4.18 6.56 -12.60
N MET A 55 5.07 5.76 -12.01
CA MET A 55 5.62 6.02 -10.68
C MET A 55 6.36 7.35 -10.63
N ASN A 56 7.26 7.59 -11.59
CA ASN A 56 8.06 8.81 -11.66
C ASN A 56 7.23 10.05 -12.01
N ASP A 57 6.28 9.94 -12.94
CA ASP A 57 5.39 11.04 -13.33
C ASP A 57 4.51 11.49 -12.13
N ILE A 58 3.90 10.54 -11.43
CA ILE A 58 3.06 10.85 -10.26
C ILE A 58 3.91 11.39 -9.11
N TYR A 59 5.09 10.84 -8.84
CA TYR A 59 6.02 11.35 -7.84
C TYR A 59 6.39 12.81 -8.11
N ASN A 60 6.81 13.13 -9.33
CA ASN A 60 7.17 14.49 -9.73
C ASN A 60 5.97 15.44 -9.64
N MET A 61 4.82 15.03 -10.13
CA MET A 61 3.57 15.81 -10.03
C MET A 61 3.23 16.14 -8.57
N ILE A 62 3.34 15.16 -7.65
CA ILE A 62 3.07 15.39 -6.22
C ILE A 62 4.09 16.37 -5.63
N LYS A 63 5.36 16.22 -5.97
CA LYS A 63 6.43 17.10 -5.53
C LYS A 63 6.21 18.54 -6.00
N GLU A 64 5.86 18.73 -7.26
CA GLU A 64 5.65 20.06 -7.86
C GLU A 64 4.36 20.73 -7.40
N ARG A 65 3.24 19.98 -7.33
CA ARG A 65 1.92 20.56 -7.08
C ARG A 65 1.58 20.66 -5.59
N PHE A 66 2.05 19.72 -4.79
CA PHE A 66 1.73 19.66 -3.36
C PHE A 66 2.93 19.93 -2.46
N ASN A 67 4.13 20.13 -3.04
CA ASN A 67 5.39 20.33 -2.32
C ASN A 67 5.66 19.23 -1.29
N LEU A 68 5.39 17.98 -1.68
CA LEU A 68 5.56 16.80 -0.83
C LEU A 68 6.52 15.81 -1.50
N ASP A 69 7.45 15.29 -0.71
CA ASP A 69 8.37 14.23 -1.09
C ASP A 69 7.88 12.93 -0.44
N ILE A 70 7.10 12.15 -1.18
CA ILE A 70 6.47 10.92 -0.68
C ILE A 70 6.67 9.77 -1.65
N PRO A 71 6.93 8.56 -1.13
CA PRO A 71 7.03 7.37 -1.96
C PRO A 71 5.74 7.03 -2.69
N VAL A 72 5.87 6.60 -3.94
CA VAL A 72 4.79 6.15 -4.81
C VAL A 72 5.01 4.70 -5.18
N PHE A 73 4.03 3.84 -4.93
CA PHE A 73 4.05 2.45 -5.37
C PHE A 73 3.00 2.22 -6.45
N VAL A 74 3.38 1.48 -7.49
CA VAL A 74 2.50 1.18 -8.63
C VAL A 74 2.44 -0.32 -8.87
N ILE A 75 1.24 -0.86 -9.05
CA ILE A 75 0.99 -2.27 -9.34
C ILE A 75 -0.16 -2.38 -10.35
N THR A 76 -0.17 -3.41 -11.18
CA THR A 76 -1.29 -3.67 -12.09
C THR A 76 -2.45 -4.35 -11.35
N SER A 77 -3.68 -4.20 -11.87
CA SER A 77 -4.84 -4.91 -11.33
C SER A 77 -4.72 -6.44 -11.43
N ILE A 78 -3.99 -6.93 -12.43
CA ILE A 78 -3.72 -8.37 -12.61
C ILE A 78 -2.79 -8.88 -11.52
N GLU A 79 -1.72 -8.16 -11.20
CA GLU A 79 -0.80 -8.53 -10.13
C GLU A 79 -1.48 -8.47 -8.77
N LEU A 80 -2.26 -7.42 -8.49
CA LEU A 80 -3.03 -7.36 -7.25
C LEU A 80 -4.00 -8.53 -7.12
N LYS A 81 -4.70 -8.88 -8.19
CA LYS A 81 -5.58 -10.04 -8.22
C LYS A 81 -4.82 -11.31 -7.88
N ASN A 82 -3.68 -11.54 -8.54
CA ASN A 82 -2.83 -12.71 -8.28
C ASN A 82 -2.36 -12.76 -6.81
N ILE A 83 -1.93 -11.64 -6.23
CA ILE A 83 -1.55 -11.57 -4.82
C ILE A 83 -2.74 -11.98 -3.92
N LEU A 84 -3.92 -11.39 -4.13
CA LEU A 84 -5.06 -11.67 -3.27
C LEU A 84 -5.60 -13.11 -3.40
N GLU A 85 -5.50 -13.72 -4.58
CA GLU A 85 -5.85 -15.13 -4.82
C GLU A 85 -4.89 -16.11 -4.11
N ASN A 86 -3.66 -15.69 -3.81
CA ASN A 86 -2.67 -16.47 -3.09
C ASN A 86 -2.55 -16.08 -1.60
N SER A 87 -3.56 -15.37 -1.07
CA SER A 87 -3.57 -15.00 0.34
C SER A 87 -3.69 -16.24 1.25
N PRO A 88 -3.00 -16.24 2.40
CA PRO A 88 -3.12 -17.35 3.35
C PRO A 88 -4.50 -17.38 3.98
N LYS A 89 -4.96 -18.56 4.41
CA LYS A 89 -6.31 -18.77 4.94
C LYS A 89 -6.64 -17.92 6.19
N TRP A 90 -5.63 -17.52 6.94
CA TRP A 90 -5.79 -16.70 8.14
C TRP A 90 -5.92 -15.21 7.83
N TRP A 91 -5.64 -14.77 6.59
CA TRP A 91 -5.67 -13.36 6.21
C TRP A 91 -6.98 -12.96 5.52
N GLY A 92 -7.44 -11.75 5.78
CA GLY A 92 -8.63 -11.19 5.15
C GLY A 92 -9.92 -11.87 5.59
N THR A 93 -9.93 -12.44 6.77
CA THR A 93 -11.08 -13.10 7.40
C THR A 93 -12.06 -12.09 7.99
N SER A 94 -13.21 -12.56 8.48
CA SER A 94 -14.15 -11.73 9.23
C SER A 94 -13.82 -11.65 10.74
N ASN A 95 -12.67 -12.17 11.16
CA ASN A 95 -12.24 -12.15 12.56
C ASN A 95 -12.01 -10.69 13.00
N LYS A 96 -12.74 -10.24 14.01
CA LYS A 96 -12.65 -8.88 14.58
C LYS A 96 -11.54 -8.73 15.63
N GLU A 97 -10.92 -9.83 16.04
CA GLU A 97 -9.82 -9.83 17.02
C GLU A 97 -8.47 -9.61 16.36
N THR A 98 -8.37 -9.76 15.03
CA THR A 98 -7.16 -9.55 14.26
C THR A 98 -7.28 -8.35 13.33
N TYR A 99 -6.13 -7.78 12.97
CA TYR A 99 -6.04 -6.68 12.01
C TYR A 99 -5.18 -7.10 10.82
N ASP A 100 -5.84 -7.33 9.70
CA ASP A 100 -5.21 -7.89 8.51
C ASP A 100 -4.72 -6.78 7.59
N ASN A 101 -3.45 -6.84 7.23
CA ASN A 101 -2.76 -5.88 6.37
C ASN A 101 -2.06 -6.57 5.21
N LEU A 102 -1.87 -5.84 4.13
CA LEU A 102 -0.97 -6.16 3.04
C LEU A 102 0.09 -5.07 2.95
N ILE A 103 1.34 -5.47 3.07
CA ILE A 103 2.50 -4.61 2.90
C ILE A 103 3.01 -4.80 1.47
N PHE A 104 3.15 -3.71 0.74
CA PHE A 104 3.85 -3.68 -0.54
C PHE A 104 5.24 -3.11 -0.32
N ILE A 105 6.24 -3.79 -0.84
CA ILE A 105 7.63 -3.37 -0.75
C ILE A 105 7.95 -2.52 -1.98
N ILE A 106 8.42 -1.31 -1.75
CA ILE A 106 8.71 -0.33 -2.81
C ILE A 106 10.11 -0.63 -3.39
N PRO A 107 10.22 -0.92 -4.70
CA PRO A 107 11.52 -1.14 -5.31
C PRO A 107 12.48 0.06 -5.11
N PRO A 108 13.81 -0.19 -4.98
CA PRO A 108 14.51 -1.45 -5.21
C PRO A 108 14.55 -2.41 -4.00
N THR A 109 13.96 -2.04 -2.87
CA THR A 109 13.97 -2.83 -1.64
C THR A 109 13.34 -4.21 -1.85
N LYS A 110 13.88 -5.21 -1.17
CA LYS A 110 13.42 -6.60 -1.23
C LYS A 110 12.93 -7.10 0.13
N TYR A 111 12.20 -8.21 0.11
CA TYR A 111 11.65 -8.84 1.31
C TYR A 111 12.70 -9.06 2.40
N GLU A 112 13.87 -9.57 2.04
CA GLU A 112 14.95 -9.88 2.98
C GLU A 112 15.41 -8.63 3.76
N GLU A 113 15.46 -7.48 3.11
CA GLU A 113 15.84 -6.21 3.75
C GLU A 113 14.78 -5.75 4.75
N VAL A 114 13.50 -5.88 4.37
CA VAL A 114 12.37 -5.60 5.26
C VAL A 114 12.40 -6.51 6.48
N TYR A 115 12.53 -7.83 6.22
CA TYR A 115 12.56 -8.84 7.28
C TYR A 115 13.74 -8.66 8.23
N ASN A 116 14.95 -8.42 7.70
CA ASN A 116 16.13 -8.20 8.52
C ASN A 116 16.03 -6.93 9.38
N THR A 117 15.36 -5.89 8.89
CA THR A 117 15.17 -4.64 9.64
C THR A 117 14.09 -4.77 10.71
N ILE A 118 12.97 -5.42 10.41
CA ILE A 118 11.86 -5.59 11.35
C ILE A 118 12.14 -6.75 12.31
N GLY A 119 12.64 -7.86 11.77
CA GLY A 119 12.93 -9.10 12.49
C GLY A 119 11.74 -10.04 12.59
N GLU A 120 11.90 -11.05 13.42
CA GLU A 120 10.91 -12.11 13.62
C GLU A 120 9.54 -11.57 14.05
N PRO A 121 8.45 -12.11 13.48
CA PRO A 121 7.11 -11.85 13.96
C PRO A 121 6.97 -12.33 15.42
N LYS A 122 6.26 -11.56 16.22
CA LYS A 122 6.07 -11.92 17.64
C LYS A 122 5.11 -13.11 17.74
N GLU A 123 5.60 -14.20 18.31
CA GLU A 123 4.81 -15.42 18.54
C GLU A 123 3.45 -15.13 19.19
N ASN A 124 2.40 -15.75 18.71
CA ASN A 124 1.01 -15.59 19.14
C ASN A 124 0.42 -14.16 19.01
N ILE A 125 1.14 -13.25 18.37
CA ILE A 125 0.68 -11.87 18.13
C ILE A 125 0.71 -11.53 16.65
N ASP A 126 1.87 -11.76 15.98
CA ASP A 126 2.05 -11.49 14.56
C ASP A 126 2.05 -12.78 13.74
N GLN A 127 1.44 -12.74 12.56
CA GLN A 127 1.65 -13.73 11.51
C GLN A 127 1.99 -12.99 10.21
N ILE A 128 2.98 -13.50 9.49
CA ILE A 128 3.38 -12.97 8.19
C ILE A 128 3.53 -14.08 7.16
N MET A 129 3.30 -13.74 5.90
CA MET A 129 3.63 -14.59 4.75
C MET A 129 4.04 -13.70 3.58
N GLU A 130 5.22 -13.95 3.04
CA GLU A 130 5.68 -13.29 1.82
C GLU A 130 5.06 -13.92 0.58
N TYR A 131 4.70 -13.09 -0.40
CA TYR A 131 4.32 -13.50 -1.74
C TYR A 131 4.57 -12.36 -2.75
N ASN A 132 5.36 -12.63 -3.77
CA ASN A 132 5.65 -11.68 -4.85
C ASN A 132 6.09 -10.29 -4.36
N ASN A 133 7.08 -10.22 -3.49
CA ASN A 133 7.59 -8.99 -2.89
C ASN A 133 6.51 -8.16 -2.17
N SER A 134 5.50 -8.86 -1.66
CA SER A 134 4.45 -8.33 -0.79
C SER A 134 4.35 -9.20 0.45
N ILE A 135 3.84 -8.65 1.55
CA ILE A 135 3.76 -9.39 2.81
C ILE A 135 2.33 -9.31 3.33
N PHE A 136 1.67 -10.46 3.40
CA PHE A 136 0.45 -10.61 4.19
C PHE A 136 0.85 -10.56 5.66
N TRP A 137 0.21 -9.69 6.41
CA TRP A 137 0.49 -9.51 7.82
C TRP A 137 -0.79 -9.36 8.60
N THR A 138 -0.93 -10.14 9.67
CA THR A 138 -1.99 -9.99 10.66
C THR A 138 -1.40 -9.88 12.06
N PHE A 139 -2.08 -9.18 12.94
CA PHE A 139 -1.72 -9.10 14.35
C PHE A 139 -2.97 -9.09 15.25
N ASP A 140 -2.79 -9.55 16.49
CA ASP A 140 -3.80 -9.47 17.55
C ASP A 140 -4.08 -8.01 17.91
N LEU A 141 -5.33 -7.58 17.70
CA LEU A 141 -5.74 -6.19 17.90
C LEU A 141 -5.67 -5.75 19.36
N LYS A 142 -5.89 -6.65 20.33
CA LYS A 142 -5.81 -6.34 21.77
C LYS A 142 -4.37 -6.12 22.21
N ASN A 143 -3.43 -6.83 21.59
CA ASN A 143 -2.01 -6.81 21.91
C ASN A 143 -1.13 -6.07 20.88
N TYR A 144 -1.70 -5.24 20.02
CA TYR A 144 -0.99 -4.58 18.91
C TYR A 144 0.31 -3.88 19.32
N ARG A 145 0.36 -3.30 20.54
CA ARG A 145 1.57 -2.64 21.06
C ARG A 145 2.72 -3.61 21.35
N LYS A 146 2.43 -4.90 21.46
CA LYS A 146 3.44 -5.95 21.65
C LYS A 146 3.90 -6.55 20.31
N SER A 147 3.19 -6.24 19.20
CA SER A 147 3.57 -6.67 17.87
C SER A 147 4.92 -6.03 17.48
N THR A 148 5.86 -6.88 17.10
CA THR A 148 7.16 -6.44 16.58
C THR A 148 6.98 -5.66 15.30
N TRP A 149 6.13 -6.16 14.42
CA TRP A 149 5.88 -5.56 13.10
C TRP A 149 5.14 -4.24 13.20
N TRP A 150 4.15 -4.12 14.08
CA TRP A 150 3.46 -2.85 14.32
C TRP A 150 4.41 -1.73 14.76
N VAL A 151 5.27 -2.01 15.73
CA VAL A 151 6.19 -1.02 16.27
C VAL A 151 7.25 -0.64 15.24
N LYS A 152 7.87 -1.63 14.59
CA LYS A 152 9.03 -1.41 13.73
C LYS A 152 8.70 -0.90 12.34
N THR A 153 7.56 -1.24 11.75
CA THR A 153 7.12 -0.68 10.45
C THR A 153 6.95 0.84 10.47
N ALA A 154 6.74 1.43 11.65
CA ALA A 154 6.57 2.88 11.81
C ALA A 154 7.84 3.59 12.32
N SER A 155 8.74 2.88 13.00
CA SER A 155 9.86 3.48 13.74
C SER A 155 11.25 3.26 13.12
N THR A 156 11.38 2.39 12.14
CA THR A 156 12.66 2.10 11.46
C THR A 156 12.77 2.79 10.10
N SER A 157 13.97 2.74 9.49
CA SER A 157 14.23 3.27 8.15
C SER A 157 13.31 2.67 7.07
N ILE A 158 12.88 1.42 7.26
CA ILE A 158 12.02 0.70 6.33
C ILE A 158 10.66 1.38 6.08
N LYS A 159 10.24 2.28 6.95
CA LYS A 159 8.96 2.99 6.85
C LYS A 159 8.72 3.67 5.50
N ASP A 160 9.79 4.17 4.86
CA ASP A 160 9.68 4.88 3.57
C ASP A 160 9.86 3.95 2.36
N GLU A 161 10.20 2.68 2.62
CA GLU A 161 10.43 1.64 1.63
C GLU A 161 9.26 0.65 1.50
N ILE A 162 8.20 0.87 2.28
CA ILE A 162 6.99 0.04 2.26
C ILE A 162 5.73 0.91 2.26
N THR A 163 4.66 0.40 1.69
CA THR A 163 3.31 0.98 1.87
C THR A 163 2.34 -0.09 2.36
N ILE A 164 1.47 0.27 3.30
CA ILE A 164 0.61 -0.68 4.01
C ILE A 164 -0.86 -0.33 3.75
N ARG A 165 -1.66 -1.35 3.45
CA ARG A 165 -3.12 -1.24 3.30
C ARG A 165 -3.82 -2.38 4.02
N THR A 166 -4.99 -2.12 4.55
CA THR A 166 -5.80 -3.18 5.15
C THR A 166 -6.35 -4.14 4.10
N ALA A 167 -6.61 -5.38 4.49
CA ALA A 167 -7.23 -6.40 3.65
C ALA A 167 -8.52 -5.88 2.97
N ASN A 168 -9.39 -5.24 3.74
CA ASN A 168 -10.64 -4.70 3.23
C ASN A 168 -10.43 -3.62 2.17
N THR A 169 -9.42 -2.75 2.35
CA THR A 169 -9.07 -1.73 1.36
C THR A 169 -8.63 -2.38 0.06
N MET A 170 -7.76 -3.40 0.12
CA MET A 170 -7.23 -4.04 -1.09
C MET A 170 -8.29 -4.85 -1.84
N LYS A 171 -9.14 -5.58 -1.11
CA LYS A 171 -10.30 -6.26 -1.70
C LYS A 171 -11.23 -5.28 -2.41
N LYS A 172 -11.51 -4.13 -1.76
CA LYS A 172 -12.38 -3.10 -2.35
C LYS A 172 -11.77 -2.45 -3.58
N ILE A 173 -10.47 -2.17 -3.58
CA ILE A 173 -9.76 -1.64 -4.74
C ILE A 173 -9.85 -2.61 -5.92
N LEU A 174 -9.65 -3.92 -5.70
CA LEU A 174 -9.80 -4.92 -6.75
C LEU A 174 -11.22 -4.97 -7.32
N GLU A 175 -12.26 -4.89 -6.47
CA GLU A 175 -13.64 -4.77 -6.94
C GLU A 175 -13.86 -3.53 -7.82
N LEU A 176 -13.26 -2.38 -7.44
CA LEU A 176 -13.38 -1.13 -8.20
C LEU A 176 -12.62 -1.19 -9.54
N CYS A 177 -11.59 -2.03 -9.64
CA CYS A 177 -10.88 -2.27 -10.89
C CYS A 177 -11.75 -3.03 -11.92
N ASN A 178 -12.70 -3.82 -11.47
CA ASN A 178 -13.58 -4.64 -12.33
C ASN A 178 -14.84 -3.89 -12.81
N LYS A 179 -15.00 -2.66 -12.40
CA LYS A 179 -16.10 -1.74 -12.77
C LYS A 179 -15.65 -0.69 -13.78
#